data_3de85ed0deea0b63e9352af7e1aea12d
#
_entry.id   3de85ed0deea0b63e9352af7e1aea12d
#
_cell.length_a   1.000
_cell.length_b   1.000
_cell.length_c   1.000
_cell.angle_alpha   90.00
_cell.angle_beta   90.00
_cell.angle_gamma   90.00
#
_symmetry.space_group_name_H-M   'P 1'
#
loop_
_entity.id
_entity.type
_entity.pdbx_description
1 polymer ?
#
loop_
_entity_poly.entity_id
_entity_poly.type
_entity_poly.pdbx_seq_one_letter_code
_entity_poly.pdbx_strand_id
1 'polypeptide(L)'
;VGREFVFQIKGTVIERSSKNKNHPTGEIEIKVKELTILNAAITPPFTIEDETDGGEELRMKYRYLDLRRSVVRKNLELRHRLAIETRNYLDKQNFLEVETPVLIKSTPEGARDYVVPSRVHNGQFYALPQSPQTFKQLLMVAGFDRYYQIVKCFRDEDLRADRQPEFTQIDCEMSFIEQEDILNTFEGLTKHLFKSVKNVDIPALPRMTYADAMKFYGNDKPDTR
;
A
#
# COMPACT_ATOMS: atom_id res chain seq x y z
N VAL A 1 -17.66 -34.44 -0.46
CA VAL A 1 -17.35 -33.13 0.13
C VAL A 1 -15.97 -32.75 -0.34
N GLY A 2 -15.87 -31.61 -1.04
CA GLY A 2 -14.61 -31.09 -1.60
C GLY A 2 -14.09 -29.88 -0.83
N ARG A 3 -12.85 -29.45 -1.18
CA ARG A 3 -12.28 -28.20 -0.69
C ARG A 3 -13.14 -27.02 -1.16
N GLU A 4 -13.24 -25.97 -0.37
CA GLU A 4 -13.97 -24.72 -0.63
C GLU A 4 -15.49 -24.86 -0.82
N PHE A 5 -16.08 -26.02 -0.53
CA PHE A 5 -17.52 -26.18 -0.55
C PHE A 5 -18.17 -25.40 0.60
N VAL A 6 -19.35 -24.84 0.34
CA VAL A 6 -20.15 -24.19 1.38
C VAL A 6 -21.21 -25.18 1.89
N PHE A 7 -21.25 -25.36 3.20
CA PHE A 7 -22.15 -26.30 3.85
C PHE A 7 -23.09 -25.63 4.84
N GLN A 8 -24.27 -26.20 4.97
CA GLN A 8 -25.12 -26.03 6.14
C GLN A 8 -25.05 -27.33 6.97
N ILE A 9 -24.76 -27.18 8.23
CA ILE A 9 -24.64 -28.33 9.14
C ILE A 9 -25.63 -28.16 10.26
N LYS A 10 -26.38 -29.26 10.56
CA LYS A 10 -27.13 -29.43 11.78
C LYS A 10 -26.46 -30.52 12.63
N GLY A 11 -26.23 -30.24 13.90
CA GLY A 11 -25.51 -31.13 14.76
C GLY A 11 -25.61 -30.75 16.23
N THR A 12 -24.91 -31.50 17.07
CA THR A 12 -24.79 -31.25 18.49
C THR A 12 -23.38 -30.82 18.80
N VAL A 13 -23.24 -29.71 19.53
CA VAL A 13 -21.93 -29.29 20.04
C VAL A 13 -21.49 -30.21 21.15
N ILE A 14 -20.32 -30.78 21.05
CA ILE A 14 -19.72 -31.67 22.04
C ILE A 14 -18.31 -31.19 22.39
N GLU A 15 -17.80 -31.61 23.54
CA GLU A 15 -16.41 -31.36 23.90
C GLU A 15 -15.48 -32.16 22.99
N ARG A 16 -14.42 -31.52 22.52
CA ARG A 16 -13.44 -32.14 21.62
C ARG A 16 -12.53 -33.09 22.40
N SER A 17 -12.34 -34.27 21.90
CA SER A 17 -11.47 -35.30 22.51
C SER A 17 -9.99 -34.87 22.47
N SER A 18 -9.57 -34.16 21.41
CA SER A 18 -8.23 -33.61 21.26
C SER A 18 -8.32 -32.09 21.11
N LYS A 19 -8.13 -31.35 22.21
CA LYS A 19 -8.26 -29.90 22.26
C LYS A 19 -7.15 -29.20 21.46
N ASN A 20 -7.53 -28.24 20.60
CA ASN A 20 -6.60 -27.43 19.83
C ASN A 20 -6.47 -26.02 20.44
N LYS A 21 -5.42 -25.78 21.22
CA LYS A 21 -5.15 -24.50 21.89
C LYS A 21 -4.89 -23.34 20.94
N ASN A 22 -4.59 -23.62 19.66
CA ASN A 22 -4.30 -22.60 18.65
C ASN A 22 -5.56 -22.10 17.91
N HIS A 23 -6.74 -22.59 18.30
CA HIS A 23 -8.00 -22.18 17.69
C HIS A 23 -8.96 -21.63 18.76
N PRO A 24 -9.65 -20.48 18.51
CA PRO A 24 -10.53 -19.86 19.51
C PRO A 24 -11.66 -20.77 20.02
N THR A 25 -12.11 -21.70 19.18
CA THR A 25 -13.15 -22.70 19.51
C THR A 25 -12.58 -24.11 19.53
N GLY A 26 -11.30 -24.25 19.81
CA GLY A 26 -10.58 -25.54 19.72
C GLY A 26 -10.92 -26.56 20.83
N GLU A 27 -11.72 -26.19 21.81
CA GLU A 27 -12.20 -27.09 22.89
C GLU A 27 -13.48 -27.85 22.53
N ILE A 28 -14.19 -27.38 21.50
CA ILE A 28 -15.47 -27.96 21.08
C ILE A 28 -15.42 -28.43 19.64
N GLU A 29 -16.31 -29.35 19.28
CA GLU A 29 -16.55 -29.81 17.92
C GLU A 29 -18.05 -30.07 17.71
N ILE A 30 -18.45 -30.16 16.45
CA ILE A 30 -19.86 -30.42 16.10
C ILE A 30 -19.99 -31.86 15.63
N LYS A 31 -20.75 -32.68 16.39
CA LYS A 31 -21.19 -33.97 15.93
C LYS A 31 -22.32 -33.78 14.92
N VAL A 32 -21.97 -33.91 13.62
CA VAL A 32 -22.89 -33.66 12.51
C VAL A 32 -23.99 -34.70 12.46
N LYS A 33 -25.25 -34.28 12.36
CA LYS A 33 -26.44 -35.13 12.13
C LYS A 33 -26.93 -35.00 10.69
N GLU A 34 -26.94 -33.77 10.15
CA GLU A 34 -27.36 -33.47 8.80
C GLU A 34 -26.32 -32.54 8.15
N LEU A 35 -25.98 -32.81 6.90
CA LEU A 35 -25.09 -31.98 6.09
C LEU A 35 -25.74 -31.70 4.75
N THR A 36 -25.91 -30.40 4.43
CA THR A 36 -26.44 -29.96 3.13
C THR A 36 -25.38 -29.17 2.43
N ILE A 37 -25.07 -29.54 1.18
CA ILE A 37 -24.16 -28.75 0.34
C ILE A 37 -24.98 -27.58 -0.23
N LEU A 38 -24.63 -26.34 0.18
CA LEU A 38 -25.26 -25.12 -0.32
C LEU A 38 -24.63 -24.69 -1.64
N ASN A 39 -23.30 -24.85 -1.77
CA ASN A 39 -22.58 -24.55 -2.99
C ASN A 39 -21.34 -25.45 -3.10
N ALA A 40 -21.18 -26.07 -4.25
CA ALA A 40 -19.99 -26.84 -4.59
C ALA A 40 -18.99 -25.92 -5.32
N ALA A 41 -17.71 -26.03 -4.97
CA ALA A 41 -16.63 -25.27 -5.58
C ALA A 41 -15.77 -26.18 -6.47
N ILE A 42 -15.17 -25.57 -7.49
CA ILE A 42 -14.09 -26.21 -8.23
C ILE A 42 -12.84 -26.21 -7.32
N THR A 43 -12.08 -27.30 -7.36
CA THR A 43 -10.83 -27.38 -6.57
C THR A 43 -9.89 -26.24 -6.96
N PRO A 44 -9.39 -25.46 -5.99
CA PRO A 44 -8.43 -24.40 -6.28
C PRO A 44 -7.17 -24.94 -6.97
N PRO A 45 -6.54 -24.16 -7.86
CA PRO A 45 -5.37 -24.59 -8.61
C PRO A 45 -4.11 -24.76 -7.76
N PHE A 46 -4.12 -24.27 -6.53
CA PHE A 46 -3.07 -24.45 -5.52
C PHE A 46 -3.67 -24.38 -4.11
N THR A 47 -2.92 -24.84 -3.13
CA THR A 47 -3.33 -24.82 -1.71
C THR A 47 -3.32 -23.40 -1.17
N ILE A 48 -4.45 -22.92 -0.63
CA ILE A 48 -4.60 -21.56 -0.07
C ILE A 48 -4.14 -21.58 1.40
N GLU A 49 -2.85 -21.76 1.58
CA GLU A 49 -2.15 -21.78 2.86
C GLU A 49 -0.86 -20.98 2.76
N ASP A 50 -0.25 -20.59 3.89
CA ASP A 50 0.97 -19.78 3.86
C ASP A 50 2.13 -20.56 3.22
N GLU A 51 2.26 -21.87 3.52
CA GLU A 51 3.11 -22.80 2.78
C GLU A 51 2.30 -23.41 1.63
N THR A 52 2.38 -22.79 0.45
CA THR A 52 1.62 -23.20 -0.73
C THR A 52 2.47 -24.00 -1.70
N ASP A 53 1.83 -24.94 -2.41
CA ASP A 53 2.38 -25.68 -3.55
C ASP A 53 2.32 -24.90 -4.87
N GLY A 54 1.70 -23.70 -4.87
CA GLY A 54 1.56 -22.84 -6.03
C GLY A 54 2.84 -22.05 -6.36
N GLY A 55 3.42 -22.26 -7.53
CA GLY A 55 4.50 -21.43 -8.06
C GLY A 55 4.05 -19.98 -8.31
N GLU A 56 5.00 -19.07 -8.44
CA GLU A 56 4.73 -17.62 -8.56
C GLU A 56 3.82 -17.29 -9.74
N GLU A 57 4.08 -17.86 -10.91
CA GLU A 57 3.26 -17.66 -12.12
C GLU A 57 1.79 -18.05 -11.91
N LEU A 58 1.56 -19.20 -11.28
CA LEU A 58 0.22 -19.69 -10.99
C LEU A 58 -0.51 -18.78 -9.98
N ARG A 59 0.21 -18.31 -8.97
CA ARG A 59 -0.33 -17.36 -7.97
C ARG A 59 -0.62 -15.99 -8.59
N MET A 60 0.17 -15.54 -9.54
CA MET A 60 -0.11 -14.31 -10.28
C MET A 60 -1.34 -14.46 -11.18
N LYS A 61 -1.50 -15.59 -11.86
CA LYS A 61 -2.68 -15.88 -12.68
C LYS A 61 -3.98 -15.91 -11.86
N TYR A 62 -3.92 -16.49 -10.67
CA TYR A 62 -5.06 -16.59 -9.75
C TYR A 62 -4.84 -15.69 -8.51
N ARG A 63 -4.45 -14.44 -8.73
CA ARG A 63 -4.09 -13.50 -7.66
C ARG A 63 -5.16 -13.34 -6.58
N TYR A 64 -6.42 -13.38 -6.95
CA TYR A 64 -7.56 -13.30 -6.03
C TYR A 64 -7.62 -14.47 -5.04
N LEU A 65 -7.11 -15.65 -5.38
CA LEU A 65 -6.95 -16.76 -4.45
C LEU A 65 -5.69 -16.60 -3.58
N ASP A 66 -4.59 -16.13 -4.17
CA ASP A 66 -3.35 -15.85 -3.43
C ASP A 66 -3.54 -14.77 -2.35
N LEU A 67 -4.41 -13.79 -2.59
CA LEU A 67 -4.77 -12.75 -1.62
C LEU A 67 -5.49 -13.30 -0.37
N ARG A 68 -5.99 -14.52 -0.40
CA ARG A 68 -6.59 -15.20 0.76
C ARG A 68 -5.55 -15.78 1.73
N ARG A 69 -4.29 -15.90 1.29
CA ARG A 69 -3.18 -16.34 2.16
C ARG A 69 -2.86 -15.25 3.17
N SER A 70 -2.57 -15.66 4.42
CA SER A 70 -2.38 -14.72 5.52
C SER A 70 -1.17 -13.79 5.29
N VAL A 71 -0.08 -14.28 4.72
CA VAL A 71 1.11 -13.47 4.40
C VAL A 71 0.81 -12.33 3.44
N VAL A 72 0.03 -12.59 2.37
CA VAL A 72 -0.31 -11.56 1.38
C VAL A 72 -1.34 -10.59 1.92
N ARG A 73 -2.34 -11.12 2.63
CA ARG A 73 -3.38 -10.31 3.29
C ARG A 73 -2.80 -9.34 4.31
N LYS A 74 -1.87 -9.78 5.16
CA LYS A 74 -1.17 -8.93 6.14
C LYS A 74 -0.45 -7.75 5.50
N ASN A 75 0.11 -7.92 4.28
CA ASN A 75 0.74 -6.82 3.55
C ASN A 75 -0.27 -5.74 3.13
N LEU A 76 -1.48 -6.14 2.71
CA LEU A 76 -2.55 -5.20 2.39
C LEU A 76 -3.10 -4.51 3.64
N GLU A 77 -3.25 -5.24 4.74
CA GLU A 77 -3.66 -4.68 6.03
C GLU A 77 -2.62 -3.69 6.56
N LEU A 78 -1.31 -4.00 6.43
CA LEU A 78 -0.22 -3.08 6.75
C LEU A 78 -0.31 -1.79 5.91
N ARG A 79 -0.49 -1.92 4.60
CA ARG A 79 -0.65 -0.78 3.68
C ARG A 79 -1.86 0.08 4.05
N HIS A 80 -2.98 -0.54 4.38
CA HIS A 80 -4.19 0.15 4.84
C HIS A 80 -3.91 0.97 6.10
N ARG A 81 -3.29 0.36 7.12
CA ARG A 81 -2.92 1.06 8.36
C ARG A 81 -1.95 2.21 8.14
N LEU A 82 -0.93 2.01 7.29
CA LEU A 82 0.00 3.08 6.91
C LEU A 82 -0.74 4.28 6.31
N ALA A 83 -1.70 4.04 5.41
CA ALA A 83 -2.47 5.12 4.78
C ALA A 83 -3.34 5.89 5.80
N ILE A 84 -4.01 5.17 6.71
CA ILE A 84 -4.82 5.80 7.77
C ILE A 84 -3.94 6.63 8.71
N GLU A 85 -2.81 6.07 9.19
CA GLU A 85 -1.94 6.76 10.12
C GLU A 85 -1.22 7.95 9.49
N THR A 86 -0.93 7.89 8.19
CA THR A 86 -0.45 9.04 7.42
C THR A 86 -1.46 10.17 7.44
N ARG A 87 -2.75 9.88 7.14
CA ARG A 87 -3.84 10.87 7.21
C ARG A 87 -3.99 11.46 8.59
N ASN A 88 -4.03 10.60 9.62
CA ASN A 88 -4.15 11.04 11.02
C ASN A 88 -3.02 11.96 11.46
N TYR A 89 -1.78 11.70 11.01
CA TYR A 89 -0.64 12.53 11.34
C TYR A 89 -0.68 13.88 10.61
N LEU A 90 -0.91 13.85 9.29
CA LEU A 90 -0.89 15.07 8.46
C LEU A 90 -2.06 15.99 8.79
N ASP A 91 -3.25 15.45 9.05
CA ASP A 91 -4.42 16.22 9.52
C ASP A 91 -4.10 16.99 10.81
N LYS A 92 -3.47 16.34 11.80
CA LYS A 92 -3.01 16.99 13.05
C LYS A 92 -1.96 18.08 12.83
N GLN A 93 -1.27 18.05 11.69
CA GLN A 93 -0.32 19.08 11.26
C GLN A 93 -0.96 20.15 10.37
N ASN A 94 -2.29 20.16 10.29
CA ASN A 94 -3.10 21.09 9.47
C ASN A 94 -2.85 20.97 7.96
N PHE A 95 -2.50 19.78 7.47
CA PHE A 95 -2.48 19.51 6.04
C PHE A 95 -3.88 19.19 5.55
N LEU A 96 -4.23 19.72 4.38
CA LEU A 96 -5.48 19.41 3.70
C LEU A 96 -5.24 18.37 2.61
N GLU A 97 -5.98 17.24 2.64
CA GLU A 97 -5.98 16.24 1.57
C GLU A 97 -6.79 16.76 0.39
N VAL A 98 -6.16 16.91 -0.77
CA VAL A 98 -6.84 17.36 -1.99
C VAL A 98 -6.54 16.39 -3.13
N GLU A 99 -7.59 15.80 -3.71
CA GLU A 99 -7.47 14.96 -4.90
C GLU A 99 -7.27 15.83 -6.15
N THR A 100 -6.29 15.46 -6.97
CA THR A 100 -5.98 16.14 -8.22
C THR A 100 -6.39 15.29 -9.43
N PRO A 101 -6.64 15.89 -10.61
CA PRO A 101 -6.98 15.17 -11.82
C PRO A 101 -5.90 14.15 -12.23
N VAL A 102 -6.34 13.01 -12.77
CA VAL A 102 -5.48 11.96 -13.31
C VAL A 102 -5.34 12.06 -14.83
N LEU A 103 -6.39 12.47 -15.55
CA LEU A 103 -6.30 12.74 -16.98
C LEU A 103 -5.88 14.18 -17.20
N ILE A 104 -4.59 14.39 -17.45
CA ILE A 104 -3.97 15.71 -17.52
C ILE A 104 -3.32 15.97 -18.87
N LYS A 105 -2.81 17.17 -19.07
CA LYS A 105 -1.91 17.48 -20.17
C LYS A 105 -0.50 16.97 -19.82
N SER A 106 0.21 16.42 -20.80
CA SER A 106 1.62 16.04 -20.65
C SER A 106 2.47 17.17 -20.05
N THR A 107 3.27 16.83 -19.04
CA THR A 107 4.20 17.75 -18.38
C THR A 107 5.59 17.13 -18.34
N PRO A 108 6.66 17.90 -18.67
CA PRO A 108 8.02 17.37 -18.72
C PRO A 108 8.59 17.22 -17.29
N GLU A 109 8.37 16.08 -16.64
CA GLU A 109 8.84 15.81 -15.26
C GLU A 109 10.04 14.83 -15.19
N GLY A 110 10.67 14.53 -16.32
CA GLY A 110 11.89 13.71 -16.37
C GLY A 110 11.72 12.26 -16.83
N ALA A 111 10.55 11.63 -16.61
CA ALA A 111 10.20 10.34 -17.19
C ALA A 111 9.38 10.51 -18.47
N ARG A 112 9.11 9.40 -19.18
CA ARG A 112 8.12 9.41 -20.25
C ARG A 112 6.72 9.24 -19.66
N ASP A 113 5.74 9.92 -20.28
CA ASP A 113 4.35 9.84 -19.88
C ASP A 113 3.67 8.62 -20.50
N TYR A 114 2.80 7.98 -19.75
CA TYR A 114 1.75 7.15 -20.33
C TYR A 114 0.67 8.05 -20.91
N VAL A 115 0.25 7.80 -22.14
CA VAL A 115 -0.75 8.62 -22.84
C VAL A 115 -2.03 7.84 -23.08
N VAL A 116 -3.15 8.53 -22.95
CA VAL A 116 -4.49 7.99 -23.20
C VAL A 116 -5.12 8.75 -24.36
N PRO A 117 -5.43 8.09 -25.49
CA PRO A 117 -6.03 8.75 -26.63
C PRO A 117 -7.42 9.30 -26.29
N SER A 118 -7.69 10.54 -26.74
CA SER A 118 -9.01 11.15 -26.58
C SER A 118 -9.98 10.64 -27.67
N ARG A 119 -11.10 10.08 -27.27
CA ARG A 119 -12.18 9.70 -28.19
C ARG A 119 -12.92 10.92 -28.74
N VAL A 120 -12.99 12.00 -27.98
CA VAL A 120 -13.74 13.22 -28.29
C VAL A 120 -12.93 14.15 -29.21
N HIS A 121 -11.62 14.20 -29.00
CA HIS A 121 -10.71 15.09 -29.74
C HIS A 121 -9.73 14.25 -30.54
N ASN A 122 -10.01 14.08 -31.84
CA ASN A 122 -9.19 13.29 -32.76
C ASN A 122 -7.74 13.80 -32.80
N GLY A 123 -6.78 12.88 -32.66
CA GLY A 123 -5.34 13.20 -32.69
C GLY A 123 -4.83 13.84 -31.40
N GLN A 124 -5.64 13.97 -30.36
CA GLN A 124 -5.22 14.46 -29.04
C GLN A 124 -5.17 13.37 -27.99
N PHE A 125 -4.34 13.57 -26.97
CA PHE A 125 -4.08 12.62 -25.90
C PHE A 125 -4.13 13.31 -24.54
N TYR A 126 -4.62 12.60 -23.55
CA TYR A 126 -4.33 12.86 -22.14
C TYR A 126 -3.05 12.16 -21.74
N ALA A 127 -2.37 12.68 -20.72
CA ALA A 127 -1.28 11.99 -20.05
C ALA A 127 -1.70 11.54 -18.65
N LEU A 128 -1.11 10.45 -18.17
CA LEU A 128 -1.21 10.06 -16.78
C LEU A 128 -0.10 10.78 -15.96
N PRO A 129 -0.38 11.29 -14.75
CA PRO A 129 0.56 12.12 -14.01
C PRO A 129 1.76 11.31 -13.50
N GLN A 130 2.96 11.83 -13.71
CA GLN A 130 4.19 11.32 -13.08
C GLN A 130 4.24 11.67 -11.59
N SER A 131 3.66 12.80 -11.24
CA SER A 131 3.33 13.30 -9.91
C SER A 131 2.27 14.39 -10.03
N PRO A 132 1.61 14.84 -8.96
CA PRO A 132 0.67 15.96 -9.01
C PRO A 132 1.37 17.36 -9.03
N GLN A 133 2.58 17.47 -9.55
CA GLN A 133 3.46 18.63 -9.41
C GLN A 133 2.82 19.96 -9.81
N THR A 134 2.20 20.02 -10.97
CA THR A 134 1.55 21.26 -11.45
C THR A 134 0.38 21.65 -10.54
N PHE A 135 -0.43 20.69 -10.13
CA PHE A 135 -1.62 20.97 -9.33
C PHE A 135 -1.28 21.39 -7.90
N LYS A 136 -0.29 20.76 -7.26
CA LYS A 136 0.12 21.17 -5.91
C LYS A 136 0.74 22.59 -5.90
N GLN A 137 1.48 22.97 -6.95
CA GLN A 137 1.93 24.34 -7.10
C GLN A 137 0.76 25.32 -7.24
N LEU A 138 -0.24 24.98 -8.06
CA LEU A 138 -1.45 25.81 -8.21
C LEU A 138 -2.24 25.91 -6.90
N LEU A 139 -2.27 24.83 -6.08
CA LEU A 139 -2.89 24.88 -4.76
C LEU A 139 -2.14 25.85 -3.83
N MET A 140 -0.80 25.87 -3.86
CA MET A 140 -0.02 26.86 -3.09
C MET A 140 -0.37 28.29 -3.53
N VAL A 141 -0.44 28.55 -4.83
CA VAL A 141 -0.86 29.85 -5.38
C VAL A 141 -2.30 30.20 -4.96
N ALA A 142 -3.16 29.20 -4.83
CA ALA A 142 -4.54 29.36 -4.37
C ALA A 142 -4.68 29.54 -2.85
N GLY A 143 -3.57 29.55 -2.10
CA GLY A 143 -3.57 29.79 -0.64
C GLY A 143 -3.75 28.53 0.21
N PHE A 144 -3.54 27.34 -0.34
CA PHE A 144 -3.53 26.09 0.44
C PHE A 144 -2.12 25.88 1.01
N ASP A 145 -1.83 26.46 2.15
CA ASP A 145 -0.47 26.49 2.72
C ASP A 145 0.13 25.13 3.07
N ARG A 146 -0.72 24.12 3.28
CA ARG A 146 -0.31 22.75 3.56
C ARG A 146 -1.22 21.77 2.85
N TYR A 147 -0.71 21.16 1.81
CA TYR A 147 -1.39 20.16 1.00
C TYR A 147 -0.75 18.80 1.17
N TYR A 148 -1.55 17.75 1.09
CA TYR A 148 -1.07 16.40 0.83
C TYR A 148 -2.07 15.58 0.00
N GLN A 149 -1.56 14.48 -0.57
CA GLN A 149 -2.36 13.49 -1.25
C GLN A 149 -1.67 12.12 -1.19
N ILE A 150 -2.41 11.04 -0.99
CA ILE A 150 -1.93 9.68 -1.22
C ILE A 150 -2.33 9.32 -2.65
N VAL A 151 -1.43 9.51 -3.59
CA VAL A 151 -1.72 9.60 -5.02
C VAL A 151 -1.05 8.49 -5.83
N LYS A 152 -1.73 8.01 -6.87
CA LYS A 152 -1.15 7.16 -7.91
C LYS A 152 -0.33 7.98 -8.87
N CYS A 153 0.89 7.52 -9.13
CA CYS A 153 1.83 8.12 -10.08
C CYS A 153 2.22 7.08 -11.12
N PHE A 154 2.52 7.57 -12.32
CA PHE A 154 2.77 6.74 -13.50
C PHE A 154 4.04 7.22 -14.20
N ARG A 155 4.97 6.31 -14.46
CA ARG A 155 6.22 6.62 -15.17
C ARG A 155 6.57 5.50 -16.12
N ASP A 156 6.70 5.81 -17.40
CA ASP A 156 7.14 4.85 -18.41
C ASP A 156 8.67 4.83 -18.45
N GLU A 157 9.22 4.09 -17.49
CA GLU A 157 10.67 3.92 -17.28
C GLU A 157 11.02 2.43 -17.19
N ASP A 158 12.31 2.12 -17.33
CA ASP A 158 12.81 0.76 -17.12
C ASP A 158 12.53 0.27 -15.70
N LEU A 159 11.99 -0.95 -15.62
CA LEU A 159 11.69 -1.59 -14.35
C LEU A 159 12.97 -1.98 -13.61
N ARG A 160 12.95 -1.82 -12.29
CA ARG A 160 13.97 -2.29 -11.36
C ARG A 160 13.30 -3.03 -10.22
N ALA A 161 14.08 -3.68 -9.36
CA ALA A 161 13.56 -4.44 -8.22
C ALA A 161 12.60 -3.63 -7.32
N ASP A 162 12.86 -2.31 -7.19
CA ASP A 162 12.11 -1.37 -6.36
C ASP A 162 11.27 -0.35 -7.17
N ARG A 163 11.23 -0.46 -8.50
CA ARG A 163 10.52 0.48 -9.38
C ARG A 163 9.46 -0.20 -10.20
N GLN A 164 8.25 0.35 -10.13
CA GLN A 164 7.10 -0.07 -10.89
C GLN A 164 6.59 1.10 -11.75
N PRO A 165 5.97 0.82 -12.92
CA PRO A 165 5.44 1.89 -13.79
C PRO A 165 4.26 2.62 -13.16
N GLU A 166 3.55 1.97 -12.26
CA GLU A 166 2.50 2.53 -11.41
C GLU A 166 2.86 2.34 -9.95
N PHE A 167 2.91 3.43 -9.20
CA PHE A 167 3.23 3.40 -7.77
C PHE A 167 2.42 4.46 -7.00
N THR A 168 2.49 4.42 -5.68
CA THR A 168 1.80 5.37 -4.83
C THR A 168 2.81 6.26 -4.12
N GLN A 169 2.56 7.57 -4.12
CA GLN A 169 3.28 8.55 -3.31
C GLN A 169 2.41 9.05 -2.15
N ILE A 170 3.05 9.36 -1.04
CA ILE A 170 2.56 10.33 -0.07
C ILE A 170 3.17 11.65 -0.52
N ASP A 171 2.39 12.42 -1.25
CA ASP A 171 2.85 13.70 -1.81
C ASP A 171 2.39 14.85 -0.91
N CYS A 172 3.30 15.75 -0.60
CA CYS A 172 3.05 16.89 0.27
C CYS A 172 3.65 18.15 -0.32
N GLU A 173 3.02 19.31 -0.06
CA GLU A 173 3.55 20.62 -0.39
C GLU A 173 3.24 21.60 0.76
N MET A 174 4.19 22.50 1.04
CA MET A 174 4.07 23.48 2.12
C MET A 174 4.57 24.84 1.65
N SER A 175 3.88 25.92 2.06
CA SER A 175 4.28 27.31 1.82
C SER A 175 4.92 27.93 3.07
N PHE A 176 5.71 28.97 2.89
CA PHE A 176 6.30 29.82 3.95
C PHE A 176 7.12 29.03 4.97
N ILE A 177 7.99 28.12 4.49
CA ILE A 177 8.77 27.22 5.32
C ILE A 177 10.26 27.27 4.97
N GLU A 178 11.09 26.83 5.92
CA GLU A 178 12.51 26.57 5.76
C GLU A 178 12.79 25.06 5.63
N GLN A 179 14.02 24.71 5.29
CA GLN A 179 14.44 23.32 5.13
C GLN A 179 14.16 22.46 6.37
N GLU A 180 14.41 22.99 7.57
CA GLU A 180 14.21 22.27 8.82
C GLU A 180 12.73 21.93 9.09
N ASP A 181 11.80 22.74 8.60
CA ASP A 181 10.36 22.45 8.75
C ASP A 181 9.98 21.18 7.98
N ILE A 182 10.51 20.99 6.78
CA ILE A 182 10.34 19.76 5.99
C ILE A 182 10.95 18.57 6.71
N LEU A 183 12.21 18.69 7.13
CA LEU A 183 12.93 17.61 7.79
C LEU A 183 12.20 17.17 9.09
N ASN A 184 11.77 18.12 9.89
CA ASN A 184 11.06 17.83 11.16
C ASN A 184 9.67 17.21 10.89
N THR A 185 8.93 17.70 9.91
CA THR A 185 7.61 17.16 9.53
C THR A 185 7.71 15.68 9.11
N PHE A 186 8.67 15.37 8.22
CA PHE A 186 8.81 14.00 7.71
C PHE A 186 9.54 13.06 8.67
N GLU A 187 10.44 13.56 9.51
CA GLU A 187 10.97 12.79 10.63
C GLU A 187 9.85 12.39 11.60
N GLY A 188 9.00 13.37 11.95
CA GLY A 188 7.84 13.13 12.80
C GLY A 188 6.86 12.13 12.21
N LEU A 189 6.53 12.26 10.90
CA LEU A 189 5.68 11.29 10.18
C LEU A 189 6.30 9.89 10.23
N THR A 190 7.59 9.76 9.92
CA THR A 190 8.28 8.47 9.94
C THR A 190 8.22 7.81 11.31
N LYS A 191 8.55 8.55 12.38
CA LYS A 191 8.46 8.06 13.76
C LYS A 191 7.04 7.65 14.14
N HIS A 192 6.04 8.47 13.76
CA HIS A 192 4.63 8.16 14.01
C HIS A 192 4.20 6.85 13.34
N LEU A 193 4.55 6.67 12.06
CA LEU A 193 4.19 5.46 11.31
C LEU A 193 4.82 4.20 11.89
N PHE A 194 6.12 4.23 12.21
CA PHE A 194 6.78 3.08 12.83
C PHE A 194 6.20 2.75 14.20
N LYS A 195 5.91 3.76 15.01
CA LYS A 195 5.30 3.55 16.33
C LYS A 195 3.90 2.99 16.21
N SER A 196 3.03 3.62 15.41
CA SER A 196 1.60 3.27 15.33
C SER A 196 1.36 1.93 14.63
N VAL A 197 2.17 1.59 13.61
CA VAL A 197 1.92 0.41 12.77
C VAL A 197 2.75 -0.80 13.19
N LYS A 198 3.99 -0.58 13.63
CA LYS A 198 4.93 -1.66 14.01
C LYS A 198 5.25 -1.70 15.50
N ASN A 199 4.78 -0.72 16.29
CA ASN A 199 5.15 -0.55 17.69
C ASN A 199 6.68 -0.45 17.91
N VAL A 200 7.39 0.19 16.99
CA VAL A 200 8.84 0.41 17.03
C VAL A 200 9.10 1.90 17.27
N ASP A 201 9.92 2.20 18.24
CA ASP A 201 10.41 3.55 18.49
C ASP A 201 11.68 3.79 17.67
N ILE A 202 11.66 4.81 16.79
CA ILE A 202 12.82 5.24 16.01
C ILE A 202 13.51 6.38 16.76
N PRO A 203 14.84 6.32 16.95
CA PRO A 203 15.61 7.42 17.54
C PRO A 203 15.59 8.67 16.65
N ALA A 204 16.18 9.75 17.11
CA ALA A 204 16.38 10.94 16.28
C ALA A 204 17.21 10.59 15.04
N LEU A 205 16.74 11.05 13.88
CA LEU A 205 17.46 10.81 12.64
C LEU A 205 18.63 11.80 12.51
N PRO A 206 19.86 11.31 12.28
CA PRO A 206 21.01 12.19 12.16
C PRO A 206 20.91 13.08 10.92
N ARG A 207 21.37 14.30 11.00
CA ARG A 207 21.52 15.20 9.86
C ARG A 207 22.91 15.02 9.27
N MET A 208 22.99 14.95 7.95
CA MET A 208 24.24 14.80 7.21
C MET A 208 24.22 15.73 6.00
N THR A 209 25.33 16.44 5.76
CA THR A 209 25.44 17.24 4.56
C THR A 209 25.70 16.38 3.31
N TYR A 210 25.32 16.87 2.13
CA TYR A 210 25.64 16.19 0.87
C TYR A 210 27.17 15.96 0.73
N ALA A 211 27.98 16.97 1.09
CA ALA A 211 29.42 16.87 1.02
C ALA A 211 29.98 15.73 1.91
N ASP A 212 29.46 15.59 3.12
CA ASP A 212 29.85 14.49 4.04
C ASP A 212 29.38 13.13 3.53
N ALA A 213 28.14 13.05 3.00
CA ALA A 213 27.63 11.82 2.42
C ALA A 213 28.50 11.33 1.25
N MET A 214 28.83 12.23 0.32
CA MET A 214 29.73 11.91 -0.79
C MET A 214 31.16 11.58 -0.35
N LYS A 215 31.69 12.32 0.63
CA LYS A 215 33.05 12.14 1.16
C LYS A 215 33.23 10.80 1.88
N PHE A 216 32.28 10.42 2.72
CA PHE A 216 32.41 9.25 3.60
C PHE A 216 31.78 7.98 3.02
N TYR A 217 30.77 8.11 2.16
CA TYR A 217 29.98 6.96 1.66
C TYR A 217 29.95 6.85 0.12
N GLY A 218 30.37 7.90 -0.62
CA GLY A 218 30.41 7.88 -2.08
C GLY A 218 29.04 7.93 -2.75
N ASN A 219 27.95 8.19 -2.01
CA ASN A 219 26.60 8.32 -2.53
C ASN A 219 25.76 9.28 -1.68
N ASP A 220 24.65 9.78 -2.25
CA ASP A 220 23.74 10.75 -1.64
C ASP A 220 22.69 10.13 -0.69
N LYS A 221 22.66 8.81 -0.58
CA LYS A 221 21.73 8.04 0.26
C LYS A 221 22.47 6.95 1.06
N PRO A 222 23.37 7.35 1.97
CA PRO A 222 24.19 6.40 2.68
C PRO A 222 23.36 5.54 3.65
N ASP A 223 23.67 4.24 3.70
CA ASP A 223 23.26 3.36 4.78
C ASP A 223 24.21 3.57 5.96
N THR A 224 23.68 4.05 7.07
CA THR A 224 24.47 4.37 8.28
C THR A 224 24.31 3.35 9.39
N ARG A 225 23.69 2.21 9.11
CA ARG A 225 23.53 1.09 10.06
C ARG A 225 24.82 0.33 10.29
#